data_3414e4949c6d630bf21409fb36725b7c
#
_entry.id   3414e4949c6d630bf21409fb36725b7c
#
_cell.length_a   1.000
_cell.length_b   1.000
_cell.length_c   1.000
_cell.angle_alpha   90.00
_cell.angle_beta   90.00
_cell.angle_gamma   90.00
#
_symmetry.space_group_name_H-M   'P 1'
#
loop_
_entity.id
_entity.type
_entity.pdbx_description
1 polymer ?
#
loop_
_entity_poly.entity_id
_entity_poly.type
_entity_poly.pdbx_seq_one_letter_code
_entity_poly.pdbx_strand_id
1 'polypeptide(L)'
;MGLAGLDTARAGSLNALGFTDTFRCTPDPQAASTVPGWNIVSGSPALRCGSALPALWPSRSTPRAVIANGPYGASVLERSIALAAPASRGRRFTLSASFGAFGRGSERAALMGRFLGASGQRLGTWVRLRGPRARGRKVPVRFEPRSVAGAIPDGAIGIELRLELGGRTGVARSYIAMMRLETQPPMSFSRPVPPPAEVPHFDHVFLIMMENTDYGQLIGDEKNAPYMNALAARGTLLANYQALYHPSDENYLAIAGGDTFVGGGVYYPKIHIAARHLGDLIEARGRDWKSYLEGMGTPCNVTTRYDQNFEPDDAPFINFSNIQNDPARCRAHLVDLSEWFRDLERSATTPAFAWLAADDYDDGEISGNGSPKSLRVQDAWLKQTLDPLFASSAWREQKSLFILTWDESNTVANNHIATIVVGSRGTVKAGFVSHRRYDHYSAARTIEAALGLPSMTSNDAYAPAFNDAFARN
;
A
#
# COMPACT_ATOMS: atom_id res chain seq x y z
N MET A 1 -25.23 -30.85 15.11
CA MET A 1 -25.66 -29.78 16.01
C MET A 1 -25.60 -28.49 15.23
N GLY A 2 -26.79 -27.95 14.92
CA GLY A 2 -26.94 -26.80 14.03
C GLY A 2 -26.41 -25.50 14.66
N LEU A 3 -26.10 -24.52 13.82
CA LEU A 3 -25.73 -23.14 14.16
C LEU A 3 -26.90 -22.40 14.92
N ALA A 4 -27.37 -22.95 16.04
CA ALA A 4 -28.27 -22.30 16.97
C ALA A 4 -27.41 -21.47 17.94
N GLY A 5 -27.03 -20.25 17.56
CA GLY A 5 -26.23 -19.34 18.38
C GLY A 5 -25.65 -18.15 17.64
N LEU A 6 -26.01 -17.92 16.40
CA LEU A 6 -25.77 -16.62 15.78
C LEU A 6 -26.84 -15.66 16.29
N ASP A 7 -26.47 -14.96 17.36
CA ASP A 7 -27.35 -14.00 18.03
C ASP A 7 -27.77 -12.90 17.06
N THR A 8 -29.09 -12.89 16.72
CA THR A 8 -29.72 -11.86 15.90
C THR A 8 -30.04 -10.59 16.72
N ALA A 9 -29.43 -10.45 17.90
CA ALA A 9 -29.63 -9.32 18.78
C ALA A 9 -29.07 -8.02 18.19
N ARG A 10 -29.97 -7.26 17.58
CA ARG A 10 -29.89 -5.84 17.21
C ARG A 10 -28.57 -5.39 16.56
N ALA A 11 -28.45 -5.78 15.31
CA ALA A 11 -27.49 -5.29 14.35
C ALA A 11 -27.56 -3.77 14.19
N GLY A 12 -26.39 -3.11 14.22
CA GLY A 12 -26.19 -1.93 13.41
C GLY A 12 -26.56 -2.29 11.97
N SER A 13 -27.26 -1.42 11.24
CA SER A 13 -27.89 -1.71 9.96
C SER A 13 -26.95 -2.48 9.03
N LEU A 14 -27.28 -3.74 8.75
CA LEU A 14 -26.73 -4.50 7.65
C LEU A 14 -27.27 -3.88 6.36
N ASN A 15 -26.54 -2.97 5.78
CA ASN A 15 -26.71 -2.67 4.36
C ASN A 15 -26.28 -3.92 3.59
N ALA A 16 -26.88 -4.19 2.43
CA ALA A 16 -26.57 -5.33 1.58
C ALA A 16 -25.07 -5.48 1.20
N LEU A 17 -24.22 -4.58 1.63
CA LEU A 17 -22.81 -4.41 1.26
C LEU A 17 -21.81 -4.45 2.43
N GLY A 18 -22.23 -4.54 3.72
CA GLY A 18 -21.22 -4.55 4.78
C GLY A 18 -21.72 -4.32 6.22
N PHE A 19 -20.77 -4.30 7.14
CA PHE A 19 -20.95 -4.10 8.58
C PHE A 19 -20.21 -2.82 9.01
N THR A 20 -20.86 -1.97 9.81
CA THR A 20 -20.23 -0.81 10.43
C THR A 20 -20.56 -0.79 11.93
N ASP A 21 -19.54 -0.72 12.76
CA ASP A 21 -19.67 -0.53 14.20
C ASP A 21 -19.10 0.84 14.61
N THR A 22 -19.98 1.73 15.01
CA THR A 22 -19.60 3.10 15.46
C THR A 22 -19.65 3.24 16.97
N PHE A 23 -19.84 2.13 17.70
CA PHE A 23 -19.94 2.10 19.15
C PHE A 23 -20.88 3.18 19.71
N ARG A 24 -22.15 2.83 19.89
CA ARG A 24 -23.11 3.77 20.47
C ARG A 24 -22.97 3.85 21.99
N CYS A 25 -22.85 5.06 22.49
CA CYS A 25 -22.92 5.32 23.92
C CYS A 25 -24.35 5.14 24.42
N THR A 26 -24.53 4.30 25.41
CA THR A 26 -25.81 4.19 26.16
C THR A 26 -25.73 5.07 27.40
N PRO A 27 -26.86 5.64 27.87
CA PRO A 27 -26.90 6.45 29.11
C PRO A 27 -26.67 5.65 30.39
N ASP A 28 -26.67 4.32 30.31
CA ASP A 28 -26.57 3.44 31.46
C ASP A 28 -25.14 3.32 32.00
N PRO A 29 -24.84 3.76 33.22
CA PRO A 29 -23.53 3.65 33.86
C PRO A 29 -23.06 2.19 34.08
N GLN A 30 -23.97 1.24 34.18
CA GLN A 30 -23.63 -0.19 34.34
C GLN A 30 -23.22 -0.84 33.02
N ALA A 31 -23.59 -0.28 31.87
CA ALA A 31 -23.20 -0.77 30.56
C ALA A 31 -21.72 -0.46 30.22
N ALA A 32 -21.02 0.26 31.06
CA ALA A 32 -19.60 0.61 30.85
C ALA A 32 -18.63 -0.60 30.90
N SER A 33 -19.08 -1.73 31.45
CA SER A 33 -18.31 -2.97 31.55
C SER A 33 -18.56 -3.95 30.41
N THR A 34 -19.52 -3.67 29.53
CA THR A 34 -19.86 -4.50 28.37
C THR A 34 -19.61 -3.73 27.08
N VAL A 35 -19.16 -4.42 26.05
CA VAL A 35 -19.06 -3.89 24.69
C VAL A 35 -20.15 -4.54 23.87
N PRO A 36 -21.25 -3.82 23.55
CA PRO A 36 -22.40 -4.42 22.90
C PRO A 36 -22.04 -5.18 21.62
N GLY A 37 -22.49 -6.43 21.53
CA GLY A 37 -22.25 -7.31 20.38
C GLY A 37 -20.85 -7.92 20.32
N TRP A 38 -20.02 -7.78 21.35
CA TRP A 38 -18.71 -8.39 21.48
C TRP A 38 -18.64 -9.33 22.70
N ASN A 39 -18.06 -10.50 22.50
CA ASN A 39 -17.74 -11.42 23.58
C ASN A 39 -16.36 -11.07 24.15
N ILE A 40 -16.27 -10.85 25.45
CA ILE A 40 -15.00 -10.62 26.13
C ILE A 40 -14.36 -11.98 26.39
N VAL A 41 -13.25 -12.24 25.73
CA VAL A 41 -12.46 -13.47 25.90
C VAL A 41 -11.53 -13.36 27.11
N SER A 42 -10.97 -12.19 27.31
CA SER A 42 -10.09 -11.91 28.46
C SER A 42 -9.97 -10.41 28.72
N GLY A 43 -9.56 -10.06 29.94
CA GLY A 43 -9.40 -8.68 30.37
C GLY A 43 -10.73 -8.00 30.73
N SER A 44 -10.70 -6.69 30.87
CA SER A 44 -11.86 -5.86 31.20
C SER A 44 -11.89 -4.63 30.30
N PRO A 45 -12.22 -4.80 29.00
CA PRO A 45 -12.31 -3.67 28.08
C PRO A 45 -13.42 -2.73 28.51
N ALA A 46 -13.29 -1.46 28.19
CA ALA A 46 -14.29 -0.45 28.52
C ALA A 46 -14.70 0.33 27.28
N LEU A 47 -16.00 0.54 27.12
CA LEU A 47 -16.54 1.53 26.20
C LEU A 47 -16.37 2.91 26.80
N ARG A 48 -15.69 3.83 26.10
CA ARG A 48 -15.45 5.20 26.53
C ARG A 48 -16.18 6.17 25.62
N CYS A 49 -16.89 7.11 26.21
CA CYS A 49 -17.79 8.04 25.53
C CYS A 49 -17.56 9.48 25.96
N GLY A 50 -17.72 10.43 25.03
CA GLY A 50 -17.78 11.87 25.32
C GLY A 50 -16.70 12.38 26.26
N SER A 51 -17.08 12.90 27.41
CA SER A 51 -16.18 13.47 28.42
C SER A 51 -15.25 12.44 29.11
N ALA A 52 -15.50 11.16 28.97
CA ALA A 52 -14.61 10.09 29.46
C ALA A 52 -13.42 9.83 28.51
N LEU A 53 -13.38 10.49 27.35
CA LEU A 53 -12.23 10.48 26.46
C LEU A 53 -11.17 11.44 26.99
N PRO A 54 -9.87 11.15 26.78
CA PRO A 54 -8.81 12.04 27.22
C PRO A 54 -9.00 13.46 26.67
N ALA A 55 -9.04 14.46 27.56
CA ALA A 55 -9.29 15.87 27.22
C ALA A 55 -8.26 16.50 26.24
N LEU A 56 -7.15 15.82 26.02
CA LEU A 56 -6.07 16.27 25.12
C LEU A 56 -6.29 15.88 23.64
N TRP A 57 -7.38 15.18 23.31
CA TRP A 57 -7.67 14.84 21.91
C TRP A 57 -8.33 16.00 21.18
N PRO A 58 -7.87 16.36 19.97
CA PRO A 58 -8.46 17.43 19.18
C PRO A 58 -9.93 17.13 18.88
N SER A 59 -10.83 18.03 19.22
CA SER A 59 -12.29 17.85 19.18
C SER A 59 -12.87 17.55 17.79
N ARG A 60 -12.18 17.87 16.71
CA ARG A 60 -12.66 17.66 15.33
C ARG A 60 -12.39 16.26 14.75
N SER A 61 -11.47 15.49 15.34
CA SER A 61 -11.10 14.15 14.86
C SER A 61 -11.36 13.02 15.86
N THR A 62 -11.90 13.34 17.04
CA THR A 62 -12.16 12.36 18.10
C THR A 62 -13.47 11.64 17.85
N PRO A 63 -13.49 10.29 17.75
CA PRO A 63 -14.72 9.52 17.68
C PRO A 63 -15.61 9.77 18.90
N ARG A 64 -16.93 9.69 18.72
CA ARG A 64 -17.90 9.86 19.82
C ARG A 64 -17.84 8.74 20.87
N ALA A 65 -17.38 7.55 20.45
CA ALA A 65 -17.20 6.40 21.32
C ALA A 65 -16.01 5.57 20.86
N VAL A 66 -15.30 4.96 21.79
CA VAL A 66 -14.14 4.10 21.53
C VAL A 66 -14.14 2.92 22.49
N ILE A 67 -13.62 1.77 22.06
CA ILE A 67 -13.27 0.68 22.98
C ILE A 67 -11.82 0.90 23.42
N ALA A 68 -11.57 0.81 24.71
CA ALA A 68 -10.25 0.90 25.32
C ALA A 68 -9.95 -0.37 26.12
N ASN A 69 -8.63 -0.68 26.27
CA ASN A 69 -8.24 -1.66 27.28
C ASN A 69 -8.65 -1.14 28.67
N GLY A 70 -9.11 -2.04 29.51
CA GLY A 70 -9.52 -1.71 30.86
C GLY A 70 -8.36 -1.50 31.83
N PRO A 71 -8.67 -1.19 33.11
CA PRO A 71 -7.66 -0.88 34.13
C PRO A 71 -6.78 -2.09 34.50
N TYR A 72 -7.19 -3.29 34.17
CA TYR A 72 -6.50 -4.54 34.53
C TYR A 72 -5.54 -5.07 33.44
N GLY A 73 -5.23 -4.28 32.43
CA GLY A 73 -4.22 -4.63 31.42
C GLY A 73 -4.78 -4.88 30.04
N ALA A 74 -4.22 -5.86 29.35
CA ALA A 74 -4.65 -6.23 28.01
C ALA A 74 -6.05 -6.84 27.98
N SER A 75 -6.78 -6.63 26.90
CA SER A 75 -8.13 -7.19 26.71
C SER A 75 -8.24 -7.81 25.32
N VAL A 76 -9.02 -8.88 25.24
CA VAL A 76 -9.34 -9.59 23.99
C VAL A 76 -10.86 -9.72 23.88
N LEU A 77 -11.38 -9.32 22.73
CA LEU A 77 -12.80 -9.43 22.40
C LEU A 77 -12.93 -10.16 21.06
N GLU A 78 -14.03 -10.91 20.92
CA GLU A 78 -14.36 -11.61 19.68
C GLU A 78 -15.80 -11.34 19.26
N ARG A 79 -16.03 -11.32 17.95
CA ARG A 79 -17.35 -11.20 17.35
C ARG A 79 -17.41 -11.95 16.04
N SER A 80 -18.49 -12.71 15.81
CA SER A 80 -18.78 -13.30 14.51
C SER A 80 -19.85 -12.50 13.79
N ILE A 81 -19.65 -12.28 12.50
CA ILE A 81 -20.58 -11.55 11.63
C ILE A 81 -20.93 -12.47 10.46
N ALA A 82 -22.22 -12.70 10.25
CA ALA A 82 -22.69 -13.43 9.08
C ALA A 82 -22.58 -12.56 7.82
N LEU A 83 -22.17 -13.14 6.71
CA LEU A 83 -22.29 -12.52 5.40
C LEU A 83 -23.75 -12.60 4.94
N ALA A 84 -24.23 -11.59 4.22
CA ALA A 84 -25.60 -11.53 3.73
C ALA A 84 -25.97 -12.70 2.79
N ALA A 85 -24.99 -13.31 2.15
CA ALA A 85 -25.08 -14.55 1.39
C ALA A 85 -23.73 -15.26 1.39
N PRO A 86 -23.67 -16.59 1.17
CA PRO A 86 -22.42 -17.30 1.00
C PRO A 86 -21.56 -16.63 -0.09
N ALA A 87 -20.26 -16.54 0.17
CA ALA A 87 -19.37 -15.92 -0.79
C ALA A 87 -19.23 -16.79 -2.04
N SER A 88 -19.50 -16.20 -3.18
CA SER A 88 -19.19 -16.77 -4.49
C SER A 88 -17.80 -16.29 -4.95
N ARG A 89 -17.22 -17.02 -5.88
CA ARG A 89 -15.89 -16.74 -6.41
C ARG A 89 -15.76 -15.29 -6.88
N GLY A 90 -14.68 -14.64 -6.49
CA GLY A 90 -14.38 -13.26 -6.89
C GLY A 90 -14.95 -12.16 -5.99
N ARG A 91 -15.65 -12.48 -4.88
CA ARG A 91 -16.04 -11.45 -3.89
C ARG A 91 -14.81 -10.92 -3.17
N ARG A 92 -14.81 -9.61 -2.94
CA ARG A 92 -13.74 -8.94 -2.19
C ARG A 92 -14.31 -8.33 -0.90
N PHE A 93 -13.40 -8.09 0.04
CA PHE A 93 -13.73 -7.34 1.26
C PHE A 93 -12.75 -6.21 1.48
N THR A 94 -13.18 -5.24 2.26
CA THR A 94 -12.32 -4.23 2.89
C THR A 94 -12.67 -4.20 4.37
N LEU A 95 -11.70 -4.49 5.24
CA LEU A 95 -11.80 -4.34 6.69
C LEU A 95 -11.06 -3.07 7.08
N SER A 96 -11.70 -2.16 7.81
CA SER A 96 -11.08 -0.92 8.26
C SER A 96 -11.42 -0.61 9.70
N ALA A 97 -10.55 0.13 10.39
CA ALA A 97 -10.77 0.64 11.73
C ALA A 97 -9.90 1.86 12.00
N SER A 98 -10.32 2.70 12.94
CA SER A 98 -9.51 3.82 13.44
C SER A 98 -8.90 3.46 14.78
N PHE A 99 -7.59 3.62 14.91
CA PHE A 99 -6.83 3.25 16.11
C PHE A 99 -6.22 4.48 16.78
N GLY A 100 -6.21 4.47 18.10
CA GLY A 100 -5.52 5.46 18.91
C GLY A 100 -4.64 4.80 19.98
N ALA A 101 -3.57 5.48 20.36
CA ALA A 101 -2.71 5.05 21.46
C ALA A 101 -2.31 6.24 22.35
N PHE A 102 -2.08 5.99 23.63
CA PHE A 102 -1.71 7.00 24.62
C PHE A 102 -0.62 6.50 25.57
N GLY A 103 0.32 7.39 25.95
CA GLY A 103 1.33 7.15 26.98
C GLY A 103 2.67 6.62 26.46
N ARG A 104 3.50 6.11 27.38
CA ARG A 104 4.83 5.57 27.11
C ARG A 104 4.74 4.03 27.10
N GLY A 105 4.84 3.41 25.95
CA GLY A 105 4.80 1.94 25.86
C GLY A 105 4.77 1.46 24.42
N SER A 106 4.98 0.16 24.26
CA SER A 106 4.90 -0.53 22.97
C SER A 106 3.51 -1.13 22.72
N GLU A 107 2.57 -0.92 23.64
CA GLU A 107 1.23 -1.49 23.57
C GLU A 107 0.43 -0.80 22.45
N ARG A 108 -0.34 -1.59 21.72
CA ARG A 108 -1.20 -1.12 20.65
C ARG A 108 -2.48 -1.97 20.54
N ALA A 109 -3.51 -1.42 19.91
CA ALA A 109 -4.67 -2.18 19.51
C ALA A 109 -4.39 -2.93 18.19
N ALA A 110 -5.04 -4.09 18.00
CA ALA A 110 -5.05 -4.79 16.75
C ALA A 110 -6.44 -5.36 16.48
N LEU A 111 -6.92 -5.26 15.25
CA LEU A 111 -8.14 -5.89 14.77
C LEU A 111 -7.74 -6.98 13.77
N MET A 112 -8.27 -8.17 13.96
CA MET A 112 -8.04 -9.30 13.08
C MET A 112 -9.35 -9.84 12.56
N GLY A 113 -9.36 -10.33 11.32
CA GLY A 113 -10.51 -10.99 10.71
C GLY A 113 -10.11 -12.32 10.10
N ARG A 114 -11.00 -13.31 10.17
CA ARG A 114 -10.84 -14.60 9.51
C ARG A 114 -12.19 -15.12 9.06
N PHE A 115 -12.26 -15.62 7.83
CA PHE A 115 -13.50 -16.12 7.26
C PHE A 115 -13.90 -17.50 7.81
N LEU A 116 -15.21 -17.73 7.86
CA LEU A 116 -15.83 -18.95 8.34
C LEU A 116 -16.68 -19.59 7.22
N GLY A 117 -16.55 -20.88 7.04
CA GLY A 117 -17.39 -21.67 6.15
C GLY A 117 -18.64 -22.23 6.85
N ALA A 118 -19.47 -22.96 6.10
CA ALA A 118 -20.82 -23.41 6.52
C ALA A 118 -20.83 -24.29 7.77
N SER A 119 -19.80 -25.09 8.03
CA SER A 119 -19.65 -25.90 9.25
C SER A 119 -18.88 -25.20 10.37
N GLY A 120 -18.64 -23.88 10.24
CA GLY A 120 -17.81 -23.10 11.16
C GLY A 120 -16.31 -23.32 10.98
N GLN A 121 -15.90 -24.06 9.95
CA GLN A 121 -14.48 -24.23 9.62
C GLN A 121 -13.84 -22.89 9.24
N ARG A 122 -12.61 -22.72 9.62
CA ARG A 122 -11.83 -21.52 9.37
C ARG A 122 -11.27 -21.54 7.94
N LEU A 123 -11.56 -20.50 7.16
CA LEU A 123 -11.12 -20.36 5.77
C LEU A 123 -10.04 -19.29 5.67
N GLY A 124 -8.89 -19.66 5.13
CA GLY A 124 -7.75 -18.77 4.97
C GLY A 124 -7.04 -18.41 6.29
N THR A 125 -6.16 -17.44 6.22
CA THR A 125 -5.37 -16.91 7.34
C THR A 125 -6.06 -15.71 8.01
N TRP A 126 -5.51 -15.25 9.13
CA TRP A 126 -5.92 -14.01 9.76
C TRP A 126 -5.47 -12.81 8.95
N VAL A 127 -6.39 -11.94 8.54
CA VAL A 127 -6.09 -10.56 8.15
C VAL A 127 -5.96 -9.71 9.41
N ARG A 128 -4.96 -8.82 9.45
CA ARG A 128 -4.63 -8.08 10.68
C ARG A 128 -4.39 -6.61 10.41
N LEU A 129 -5.07 -5.75 11.15
CA LEU A 129 -4.83 -4.32 11.25
C LEU A 129 -4.17 -4.02 12.61
N ARG A 130 -3.12 -3.22 12.62
CA ARG A 130 -2.42 -2.83 13.85
C ARG A 130 -2.46 -1.31 14.01
N GLY A 131 -2.80 -0.88 15.18
CA GLY A 131 -2.76 0.54 15.57
C GLY A 131 -1.35 1.02 15.90
N PRO A 132 -1.18 2.34 15.99
CA PRO A 132 0.09 2.97 16.32
C PRO A 132 0.61 2.54 17.70
N ARG A 133 1.92 2.61 17.88
CA ARG A 133 2.57 2.47 19.21
C ARG A 133 2.60 3.82 19.92
N ALA A 134 2.35 3.82 21.20
CA ALA A 134 2.50 5.01 22.04
C ALA A 134 3.99 5.28 22.36
N ARG A 135 4.80 5.61 21.35
CA ARG A 135 6.25 5.86 21.50
C ARG A 135 6.50 7.16 22.30
N GLY A 136 6.53 7.07 23.64
CA GLY A 136 7.04 8.16 24.51
C GLY A 136 6.41 9.55 24.39
N ARG A 137 5.37 9.72 23.60
CA ARG A 137 4.74 11.01 23.33
C ARG A 137 3.92 11.47 24.54
N LYS A 138 4.17 12.70 24.97
CA LYS A 138 3.38 13.36 26.01
C LYS A 138 1.98 13.78 25.52
N VAL A 139 1.72 13.67 24.23
CA VAL A 139 0.47 14.08 23.57
C VAL A 139 -0.26 12.82 23.07
N PRO A 140 -1.60 12.73 23.21
CA PRO A 140 -2.38 11.62 22.65
C PRO A 140 -2.13 11.50 21.16
N VAL A 141 -1.91 10.26 20.70
CA VAL A 141 -1.86 9.96 19.26
C VAL A 141 -3.25 10.22 18.69
N ARG A 142 -3.33 10.91 17.56
CA ARG A 142 -4.56 11.04 16.80
C ARG A 142 -5.08 9.65 16.42
N PHE A 143 -6.39 9.51 16.25
CA PHE A 143 -6.94 8.30 15.68
C PHE A 143 -6.47 8.16 14.24
N GLU A 144 -5.76 7.08 13.97
CA GLU A 144 -5.25 6.74 12.65
C GLU A 144 -6.18 5.70 12.02
N PRO A 145 -6.75 5.97 10.84
CA PRO A 145 -7.46 4.95 10.08
C PRO A 145 -6.47 3.92 9.54
N ARG A 146 -6.90 2.67 9.51
CA ARG A 146 -6.20 1.54 8.88
C ARG A 146 -7.21 0.72 8.11
N SER A 147 -6.81 0.17 6.97
CA SER A 147 -7.65 -0.73 6.20
C SER A 147 -6.83 -1.88 5.62
N VAL A 148 -7.50 -2.98 5.32
CA VAL A 148 -6.98 -4.11 4.57
C VAL A 148 -8.08 -4.62 3.66
N ALA A 149 -7.73 -4.91 2.42
CA ALA A 149 -8.64 -5.48 1.44
C ALA A 149 -8.11 -6.84 0.96
N GLY A 150 -8.99 -7.68 0.44
CA GLY A 150 -8.60 -8.99 -0.07
C GLY A 150 -9.76 -9.74 -0.70
N ALA A 151 -9.48 -10.94 -1.19
CA ALA A 151 -10.51 -11.85 -1.66
C ALA A 151 -11.22 -12.52 -0.49
N ILE A 152 -12.54 -12.68 -0.60
CA ILE A 152 -13.30 -13.53 0.32
C ILE A 152 -13.15 -14.96 -0.17
N PRO A 153 -12.74 -15.93 0.68
CA PRO A 153 -12.67 -17.33 0.29
C PRO A 153 -14.02 -17.86 -0.19
N ASP A 154 -14.00 -18.70 -1.22
CA ASP A 154 -15.21 -19.33 -1.74
C ASP A 154 -15.90 -20.15 -0.65
N GLY A 155 -17.23 -20.07 -0.58
CA GLY A 155 -18.02 -20.75 0.43
C GLY A 155 -17.99 -20.11 1.82
N ALA A 156 -17.37 -18.96 1.99
CA ALA A 156 -17.44 -18.22 3.26
C ALA A 156 -18.87 -17.73 3.51
N ILE A 157 -19.37 -17.99 4.72
CA ILE A 157 -20.70 -17.55 5.18
C ILE A 157 -20.62 -16.50 6.30
N GLY A 158 -19.43 -16.25 6.83
CA GLY A 158 -19.22 -15.30 7.90
C GLY A 158 -17.75 -14.92 8.07
N ILE A 159 -17.51 -13.97 8.95
CA ILE A 159 -16.19 -13.56 9.40
C ILE A 159 -16.15 -13.54 10.93
N GLU A 160 -15.11 -14.13 11.50
CA GLU A 160 -14.75 -14.01 12.91
C GLU A 160 -13.81 -12.81 13.06
N LEU A 161 -14.20 -11.81 13.84
CA LEU A 161 -13.38 -10.66 14.21
C LEU A 161 -12.80 -10.88 15.60
N ARG A 162 -11.52 -10.57 15.77
CA ARG A 162 -10.82 -10.58 17.05
C ARG A 162 -10.14 -9.24 17.27
N LEU A 163 -10.48 -8.58 18.36
CA LEU A 163 -9.90 -7.32 18.78
C LEU A 163 -8.97 -7.57 19.96
N GLU A 164 -7.71 -7.22 19.81
CA GLU A 164 -6.70 -7.24 20.86
C GLU A 164 -6.36 -5.81 21.27
N LEU A 165 -6.55 -5.49 22.54
CA LEU A 165 -6.22 -4.20 23.14
C LEU A 165 -5.03 -4.40 24.07
N GLY A 166 -3.85 -4.00 23.65
CA GLY A 166 -2.65 -4.04 24.49
C GLY A 166 -2.72 -3.01 25.62
N GLY A 167 -2.26 -3.38 26.82
CA GLY A 167 -2.23 -2.46 27.95
C GLY A 167 -1.50 -3.06 29.15
N ARG A 168 -1.07 -2.17 30.07
CA ARG A 168 -0.56 -2.52 31.40
C ARG A 168 -1.59 -2.11 32.44
N THR A 169 -1.54 -2.75 33.62
CA THR A 169 -2.42 -2.43 34.75
C THR A 169 -2.44 -0.95 35.09
N GLY A 170 -3.62 -0.41 35.31
CA GLY A 170 -3.84 0.94 35.81
C GLY A 170 -4.15 2.04 34.80
N VAL A 171 -3.89 1.85 33.50
CA VAL A 171 -4.09 2.91 32.51
C VAL A 171 -4.58 2.35 31.17
N ALA A 172 -5.68 2.91 30.65
CA ALA A 172 -6.12 2.65 29.28
C ALA A 172 -5.12 3.31 28.28
N ARG A 173 -4.52 2.53 27.42
CA ARG A 173 -3.45 2.97 26.50
C ARG A 173 -3.68 2.68 25.04
N SER A 174 -4.55 1.73 24.70
CA SER A 174 -4.88 1.41 23.33
C SER A 174 -6.38 1.53 23.10
N TYR A 175 -6.74 2.08 21.96
CA TYR A 175 -8.11 2.45 21.63
C TYR A 175 -8.43 2.04 20.20
N ILE A 176 -9.69 1.68 19.96
CA ILE A 176 -10.23 1.45 18.62
C ILE A 176 -11.59 2.14 18.48
N ALA A 177 -11.84 2.69 17.32
CA ALA A 177 -13.11 3.31 16.95
C ALA A 177 -13.47 2.99 15.51
N MET A 178 -14.76 3.09 15.19
CA MET A 178 -15.26 2.96 13.79
C MET A 178 -14.66 1.77 13.04
N MET A 179 -15.09 0.57 13.37
CA MET A 179 -14.79 -0.61 12.57
C MET A 179 -15.79 -0.73 11.44
N ARG A 180 -15.31 -1.06 10.25
CA ARG A 180 -16.12 -1.24 9.06
C ARG A 180 -15.64 -2.46 8.29
N LEU A 181 -16.54 -3.34 7.94
CA LEU A 181 -16.33 -4.41 6.98
C LEU A 181 -17.24 -4.12 5.79
N GLU A 182 -16.67 -3.90 4.65
CA GLU A 182 -17.38 -3.79 3.38
C GLU A 182 -17.15 -5.06 2.57
N THR A 183 -18.21 -5.56 1.95
CA THR A 183 -18.10 -6.66 0.99
C THR A 183 -18.61 -6.15 -0.35
N GLN A 184 -17.81 -6.32 -1.38
CA GLN A 184 -18.26 -6.04 -2.74
C GLN A 184 -18.98 -7.30 -3.26
N PRO A 185 -20.15 -7.16 -3.89
CA PRO A 185 -20.78 -8.29 -4.57
C PRO A 185 -19.80 -8.89 -5.58
N PRO A 186 -19.93 -10.19 -5.92
CA PRO A 186 -19.26 -10.67 -7.10
C PRO A 186 -19.73 -9.77 -8.23
N MET A 187 -18.80 -9.14 -8.91
CA MET A 187 -19.17 -8.52 -10.17
C MET A 187 -19.75 -9.65 -11.01
N SER A 188 -21.00 -9.51 -11.44
CA SER A 188 -21.61 -10.43 -12.42
C SER A 188 -20.81 -10.22 -13.70
N PHE A 189 -19.79 -11.02 -13.87
CA PHE A 189 -18.97 -10.98 -15.05
C PHE A 189 -19.67 -11.80 -16.16
N SER A 190 -20.38 -11.14 -17.00
CA SER A 190 -19.86 -11.11 -18.38
C SER A 190 -18.48 -10.46 -18.27
N ARG A 191 -17.37 -11.21 -18.46
CA ARG A 191 -16.03 -10.64 -18.33
C ARG A 191 -16.02 -9.34 -19.14
N PRO A 192 -15.98 -8.14 -18.52
CA PRO A 192 -15.77 -6.97 -19.34
C PRO A 192 -14.45 -7.21 -20.05
N VAL A 193 -14.43 -6.93 -21.33
CA VAL A 193 -13.15 -6.94 -22.06
C VAL A 193 -12.27 -5.94 -21.34
N PRO A 194 -11.05 -6.30 -20.95
CA PRO A 194 -10.13 -5.34 -20.34
C PRO A 194 -10.06 -4.08 -21.20
N PRO A 195 -10.05 -2.89 -20.61
CA PRO A 195 -9.94 -1.66 -21.38
C PRO A 195 -8.69 -1.72 -22.26
N PRO A 196 -8.76 -1.29 -23.53
CA PRO A 196 -7.60 -1.31 -24.39
C PRO A 196 -6.47 -0.46 -23.80
N ALA A 197 -5.27 -1.00 -23.81
CA ALA A 197 -4.07 -0.24 -23.49
C ALA A 197 -3.51 0.33 -24.80
N GLU A 198 -3.82 1.61 -25.06
CA GLU A 198 -3.33 2.35 -26.22
C GLU A 198 -1.95 2.96 -25.90
N VAL A 199 -1.02 2.10 -25.50
CA VAL A 199 0.34 2.47 -25.11
C VAL A 199 1.27 2.11 -26.26
N PRO A 200 2.14 3.03 -26.73
CA PRO A 200 3.15 2.71 -27.71
C PRO A 200 4.12 1.62 -27.22
N HIS A 201 4.67 0.83 -28.12
CA HIS A 201 5.77 -0.07 -27.76
C HIS A 201 7.05 0.69 -27.47
N PHE A 202 7.76 0.27 -26.43
CA PHE A 202 9.02 0.80 -25.99
C PHE A 202 10.12 -0.28 -25.95
N ASP A 203 11.34 0.15 -26.26
CA ASP A 203 12.51 -0.69 -26.12
C ASP A 203 12.93 -0.77 -24.65
N HIS A 204 12.74 0.33 -23.91
CA HIS A 204 13.09 0.44 -22.50
C HIS A 204 11.99 1.13 -21.70
N VAL A 205 11.74 0.64 -20.48
CA VAL A 205 10.89 1.28 -19.48
C VAL A 205 11.68 1.41 -18.18
N PHE A 206 11.74 2.60 -17.64
CA PHE A 206 12.43 2.95 -16.40
C PHE A 206 11.40 3.41 -15.37
N LEU A 207 11.47 2.90 -14.17
CA LEU A 207 10.59 3.28 -13.06
C LEU A 207 11.42 3.70 -11.85
N ILE A 208 11.06 4.82 -11.26
CA ILE A 208 11.48 5.23 -9.92
C ILE A 208 10.24 5.39 -9.07
N MET A 209 10.25 4.80 -7.89
CA MET A 209 9.28 5.02 -6.83
C MET A 209 9.99 5.68 -5.66
N MET A 210 9.48 6.84 -5.24
CA MET A 210 9.97 7.63 -4.10
C MET A 210 8.99 7.45 -2.94
N GLU A 211 9.31 8.01 -1.76
CA GLU A 211 8.59 7.78 -0.52
C GLU A 211 7.81 9.00 -0.01
N ASN A 212 6.62 8.70 0.55
CA ASN A 212 5.87 9.54 1.50
C ASN A 212 5.73 11.03 1.13
N THR A 213 5.32 11.34 -0.09
CA THR A 213 5.14 12.75 -0.50
C THR A 213 3.75 13.00 -1.10
N ASP A 214 3.00 13.96 -0.53
CA ASP A 214 1.71 14.37 -1.08
C ASP A 214 1.89 15.13 -2.41
N TYR A 215 0.94 14.95 -3.34
CA TYR A 215 0.88 15.73 -4.58
C TYR A 215 1.05 17.23 -4.35
N GLY A 216 0.32 17.78 -3.37
CA GLY A 216 0.33 19.21 -3.07
C GLY A 216 1.57 19.73 -2.36
N GLN A 217 2.44 18.84 -1.85
CA GLN A 217 3.75 19.23 -1.31
C GLN A 217 4.77 19.44 -2.43
N LEU A 218 4.66 18.65 -3.51
CA LEU A 218 5.63 18.60 -4.59
C LEU A 218 5.30 19.52 -5.76
N ILE A 219 4.09 19.39 -6.28
CA ILE A 219 3.71 20.04 -7.53
C ILE A 219 3.48 21.53 -7.30
N GLY A 220 4.27 22.35 -8.01
CA GLY A 220 4.29 23.81 -7.87
C GLY A 220 5.35 24.34 -6.89
N ASP A 221 6.02 23.49 -6.10
CA ASP A 221 7.16 23.93 -5.28
C ASP A 221 8.47 23.94 -6.11
N GLU A 222 8.58 24.88 -7.04
CA GLU A 222 9.78 25.06 -7.88
C GLU A 222 11.02 25.45 -7.08
N LYS A 223 10.86 25.94 -5.85
CA LYS A 223 11.97 26.32 -4.97
C LYS A 223 12.69 25.09 -4.41
N ASN A 224 11.95 24.09 -3.99
CA ASN A 224 12.48 22.92 -3.31
C ASN A 224 12.54 21.66 -4.22
N ALA A 225 11.78 21.66 -5.32
CA ALA A 225 11.71 20.56 -6.28
C ALA A 225 11.78 21.06 -7.74
N PRO A 226 12.80 21.86 -8.13
CA PRO A 226 12.87 22.45 -9.47
C PRO A 226 12.99 21.40 -10.57
N TYR A 227 13.78 20.35 -10.36
CA TYR A 227 14.00 19.30 -11.34
C TYR A 227 12.74 18.44 -11.55
N MET A 228 12.08 18.04 -10.48
CA MET A 228 10.83 17.26 -10.55
C MET A 228 9.71 18.05 -11.24
N ASN A 229 9.56 19.35 -10.94
CA ASN A 229 8.58 20.20 -11.64
C ASN A 229 8.95 20.42 -13.11
N ALA A 230 10.25 20.53 -13.45
CA ALA A 230 10.71 20.57 -14.83
C ALA A 230 10.44 19.24 -15.58
N LEU A 231 10.57 18.09 -14.91
CA LEU A 231 10.19 16.80 -15.49
C LEU A 231 8.68 16.75 -15.78
N ALA A 232 7.84 17.24 -14.88
CA ALA A 232 6.40 17.33 -15.09
C ALA A 232 6.05 18.20 -16.30
N ALA A 233 6.74 19.33 -16.48
CA ALA A 233 6.59 20.20 -17.64
C ALA A 233 7.14 19.59 -18.93
N ARG A 234 8.18 18.76 -18.85
CA ARG A 234 8.78 18.06 -19.99
C ARG A 234 7.92 16.88 -20.48
N GLY A 235 7.15 16.28 -19.60
CA GLY A 235 6.33 15.11 -19.87
C GLY A 235 4.85 15.32 -19.62
N THR A 236 4.18 14.28 -19.17
CA THR A 236 2.79 14.29 -18.72
C THR A 236 2.72 14.14 -17.20
N LEU A 237 2.04 15.05 -16.54
CA LEU A 237 1.68 14.97 -15.13
C LEU A 237 0.33 14.26 -14.97
N LEU A 238 0.28 13.16 -14.22
CA LEU A 238 -0.97 12.48 -13.86
C LEU A 238 -1.51 13.10 -12.56
N ALA A 239 -2.31 14.15 -12.69
CA ALA A 239 -2.75 14.98 -11.57
C ALA A 239 -3.84 14.34 -10.68
N ASN A 240 -4.35 13.17 -11.03
CA ASN A 240 -5.33 12.43 -10.24
C ASN A 240 -4.87 10.98 -10.05
N TYR A 241 -3.65 10.83 -9.54
CA TYR A 241 -3.08 9.53 -9.23
C TYR A 241 -3.24 9.25 -7.74
N GLN A 242 -3.74 8.07 -7.41
CA GLN A 242 -4.00 7.66 -6.03
C GLN A 242 -3.20 6.40 -5.74
N ALA A 243 -2.34 6.43 -4.74
CA ALA A 243 -1.75 5.22 -4.21
C ALA A 243 -2.83 4.31 -3.60
N LEU A 244 -2.51 3.03 -3.50
CA LEU A 244 -3.50 2.00 -3.14
C LEU A 244 -3.62 1.81 -1.65
N TYR A 245 -2.53 2.02 -0.92
CA TYR A 245 -2.40 1.53 0.45
C TYR A 245 -1.61 2.46 1.36
N HIS A 246 -1.69 2.20 2.64
CA HIS A 246 -0.76 2.53 3.71
C HIS A 246 -0.60 1.27 4.59
N PRO A 247 0.60 0.75 4.81
CA PRO A 247 1.92 1.27 4.51
C PRO A 247 2.46 0.92 3.11
N SER A 248 3.72 1.27 2.85
CA SER A 248 4.43 1.30 1.58
C SER A 248 4.46 0.00 0.79
N ASP A 249 4.85 -1.13 1.41
CA ASP A 249 5.13 -2.41 0.73
C ASP A 249 4.06 -2.86 -0.28
N GLU A 250 2.78 -2.70 0.06
CA GLU A 250 1.66 -3.06 -0.80
C GLU A 250 1.65 -2.29 -2.12
N ASN A 251 2.13 -1.04 -2.11
CA ASN A 251 2.19 -0.19 -3.28
C ASN A 251 3.30 -0.62 -4.25
N TYR A 252 4.47 -0.95 -3.71
CA TYR A 252 5.58 -1.53 -4.46
C TYR A 252 5.20 -2.87 -5.11
N LEU A 253 4.57 -3.76 -4.33
CA LEU A 253 4.12 -5.06 -4.78
C LEU A 253 3.03 -4.98 -5.85
N ALA A 254 2.17 -3.97 -5.79
CA ALA A 254 1.11 -3.76 -6.78
C ALA A 254 1.67 -3.48 -8.18
N ILE A 255 2.77 -2.74 -8.30
CA ILE A 255 3.42 -2.52 -9.59
C ILE A 255 4.21 -3.76 -10.01
N ALA A 256 4.98 -4.37 -9.09
CA ALA A 256 5.86 -5.47 -9.42
C ALA A 256 5.13 -6.78 -9.76
N GLY A 257 3.99 -7.05 -9.12
CA GLY A 257 3.28 -8.32 -9.20
C GLY A 257 1.78 -8.23 -9.51
N GLY A 258 1.23 -7.02 -9.69
CA GLY A 258 -0.18 -6.84 -10.03
C GLY A 258 -1.17 -7.07 -8.87
N ASP A 259 -0.69 -7.26 -7.66
CA ASP A 259 -1.52 -7.38 -6.45
C ASP A 259 -0.74 -6.83 -5.25
N THR A 260 -1.43 -6.47 -4.18
CA THR A 260 -0.80 -6.05 -2.93
C THR A 260 -0.25 -7.23 -2.12
N PHE A 261 -0.66 -8.46 -2.40
CA PHE A 261 -0.26 -9.75 -1.82
C PHE A 261 -0.30 -9.85 -0.30
N VAL A 262 0.12 -8.84 0.40
CA VAL A 262 0.20 -8.79 1.87
C VAL A 262 -0.83 -7.82 2.42
N GLY A 263 -1.21 -7.99 3.65
CA GLY A 263 -2.11 -7.06 4.35
C GLY A 263 -1.35 -6.47 5.54
N GLY A 264 -1.17 -5.18 5.52
CA GLY A 264 -0.48 -4.29 6.46
C GLY A 264 0.26 -4.88 7.65
N GLY A 265 1.56 -4.64 7.74
CA GLY A 265 2.39 -5.02 8.87
C GLY A 265 3.10 -6.38 8.75
N VAL A 266 3.20 -6.91 7.56
CA VAL A 266 4.19 -7.92 7.19
C VAL A 266 5.19 -7.21 6.29
N TYR A 267 6.44 -7.19 6.68
CA TYR A 267 7.54 -6.53 5.98
C TYR A 267 8.62 -7.56 5.65
N TYR A 268 9.44 -7.23 4.67
CA TYR A 268 10.66 -7.99 4.40
C TYR A 268 11.45 -8.21 5.73
N PRO A 269 12.08 -9.36 5.97
CA PRO A 269 12.19 -10.55 5.12
C PRO A 269 11.06 -11.59 5.32
N LYS A 270 9.91 -11.24 5.85
CA LYS A 270 8.82 -12.18 6.15
C LYS A 270 7.82 -12.36 5.01
N ILE A 271 8.02 -11.64 3.92
CA ILE A 271 7.17 -11.73 2.72
C ILE A 271 7.75 -12.82 1.82
N HIS A 272 6.91 -13.78 1.41
CA HIS A 272 7.26 -14.87 0.50
C HIS A 272 6.13 -15.07 -0.51
N ILE A 273 6.24 -14.43 -1.67
CA ILE A 273 5.19 -14.43 -2.69
C ILE A 273 5.50 -15.51 -3.73
N ALA A 274 4.61 -16.49 -3.88
CA ALA A 274 4.75 -17.56 -4.87
C ALA A 274 4.13 -17.24 -6.24
N ALA A 275 3.66 -16.00 -6.45
CA ALA A 275 3.11 -15.53 -7.72
C ALA A 275 4.22 -15.13 -8.70
N ARG A 276 3.83 -14.97 -9.98
CA ARG A 276 4.70 -14.36 -10.99
C ARG A 276 4.78 -12.86 -10.76
N HIS A 277 5.89 -12.27 -11.16
CA HIS A 277 6.13 -10.85 -11.14
C HIS A 277 6.53 -10.34 -12.54
N LEU A 278 6.64 -9.03 -12.68
CA LEU A 278 6.94 -8.37 -13.96
C LEU A 278 8.22 -8.91 -14.61
N GLY A 279 9.28 -9.18 -13.82
CA GLY A 279 10.52 -9.78 -14.31
C GLY A 279 10.33 -11.13 -14.99
N ASP A 280 9.44 -12.01 -14.45
CA ASP A 280 9.14 -13.30 -15.09
C ASP A 280 8.53 -13.13 -16.47
N LEU A 281 7.69 -12.12 -16.65
CA LEU A 281 7.04 -11.85 -17.94
C LEU A 281 8.05 -11.29 -18.95
N ILE A 282 8.99 -10.48 -18.52
CA ILE A 282 10.06 -9.89 -19.34
C ILE A 282 11.01 -10.99 -19.81
N GLU A 283 11.48 -11.85 -18.88
CA GLU A 283 12.33 -12.99 -19.22
C GLU A 283 11.65 -13.97 -20.18
N ALA A 284 10.34 -14.23 -20.00
CA ALA A 284 9.56 -15.07 -20.92
C ALA A 284 9.49 -14.51 -22.35
N ARG A 285 9.81 -13.22 -22.55
CA ARG A 285 9.95 -12.56 -23.86
C ARG A 285 11.39 -12.51 -24.36
N GLY A 286 12.32 -13.15 -23.65
CA GLY A 286 13.76 -13.14 -23.98
C GLY A 286 14.40 -11.76 -23.79
N ARG A 287 13.83 -10.93 -22.93
CA ARG A 287 14.34 -9.58 -22.60
C ARG A 287 14.90 -9.58 -21.19
N ASP A 288 15.68 -8.55 -20.87
CA ASP A 288 16.35 -8.43 -19.58
C ASP A 288 15.72 -7.33 -18.73
N TRP A 289 15.89 -7.45 -17.41
CA TRP A 289 15.43 -6.47 -16.42
C TRP A 289 16.43 -6.40 -15.25
N LYS A 290 16.50 -5.26 -14.59
CA LYS A 290 17.29 -5.08 -13.36
C LYS A 290 16.59 -4.14 -12.38
N SER A 291 16.83 -4.38 -11.09
CA SER A 291 16.61 -3.41 -10.02
C SER A 291 17.96 -2.89 -9.56
N TYR A 292 18.11 -1.59 -9.56
CA TYR A 292 19.30 -0.86 -9.16
C TYR A 292 19.01 -0.18 -7.82
N LEU A 293 19.67 -0.61 -6.75
CA LEU A 293 19.43 -0.10 -5.41
C LEU A 293 20.66 0.68 -4.93
N GLU A 294 20.41 1.89 -4.48
CA GLU A 294 21.46 2.69 -3.85
C GLU A 294 21.92 2.02 -2.56
N GLY A 295 23.25 1.99 -2.37
CA GLY A 295 23.83 1.41 -1.17
C GLY A 295 23.82 -0.11 -1.08
N MET A 296 23.37 -0.86 -2.09
CA MET A 296 23.38 -2.32 -2.05
C MET A 296 24.81 -2.89 -1.94
N GLY A 297 25.76 -2.28 -2.62
CA GLY A 297 27.16 -2.70 -2.67
C GLY A 297 27.36 -3.95 -3.51
N THR A 298 27.23 -5.14 -2.97
CA THR A 298 27.34 -6.40 -3.73
C THR A 298 25.98 -6.86 -4.23
N PRO A 299 25.89 -7.41 -5.45
CA PRO A 299 24.62 -7.89 -6.00
C PRO A 299 23.92 -8.89 -5.08
N CYS A 300 22.60 -8.72 -4.91
CA CYS A 300 21.76 -9.51 -4.03
C CYS A 300 22.19 -9.45 -2.54
N ASN A 301 22.69 -8.30 -2.10
CA ASN A 301 22.88 -8.05 -0.68
C ASN A 301 21.55 -7.64 -0.04
N VAL A 302 20.86 -8.63 0.47
CA VAL A 302 19.46 -8.52 0.93
C VAL A 302 19.37 -8.32 2.45
N THR A 303 20.39 -7.78 3.07
CA THR A 303 20.41 -7.47 4.50
C THR A 303 20.09 -6.00 4.71
N THR A 304 18.98 -5.70 5.38
CA THR A 304 18.63 -4.34 5.78
C THR A 304 19.71 -3.72 6.67
N ARG A 305 20.13 -2.51 6.34
CA ARG A 305 21.16 -1.75 7.05
C ARG A 305 20.68 -0.34 7.36
N TYR A 306 19.84 -0.20 8.38
CA TYR A 306 19.28 1.06 8.81
C TYR A 306 20.31 2.15 9.18
N ASP A 307 21.51 1.75 9.58
CA ASP A 307 22.64 2.65 9.82
C ASP A 307 23.25 3.22 8.54
N GLN A 308 22.91 2.64 7.39
CA GLN A 308 23.31 3.06 6.04
C GLN A 308 22.10 3.44 5.18
N ASN A 309 20.94 3.62 5.76
CA ASN A 309 19.67 3.96 5.11
C ASN A 309 19.25 2.96 4.00
N PHE A 310 19.63 1.70 4.09
CA PHE A 310 19.40 0.71 3.05
C PHE A 310 18.35 -0.32 3.46
N GLU A 311 17.29 -0.40 2.70
CA GLU A 311 16.27 -1.45 2.75
C GLU A 311 16.16 -2.15 1.38
N PRO A 312 16.33 -3.50 1.31
CA PRO A 312 16.34 -4.20 0.02
C PRO A 312 14.95 -4.34 -0.62
N ASP A 313 13.90 -4.14 0.13
CA ASP A 313 12.48 -4.24 -0.29
C ASP A 313 11.98 -3.01 -1.06
N ASP A 314 12.75 -1.92 -1.14
CA ASP A 314 12.56 -0.85 -2.12
C ASP A 314 12.69 -1.36 -3.57
N ALA A 315 13.34 -2.52 -3.75
CA ALA A 315 13.18 -3.34 -4.94
C ALA A 315 12.23 -4.51 -4.64
N PRO A 316 10.93 -4.40 -4.88
CA PRO A 316 9.91 -5.33 -4.43
C PRO A 316 10.08 -6.78 -4.89
N PHE A 317 10.93 -7.01 -5.89
CA PHE A 317 11.20 -8.34 -6.45
C PHE A 317 11.84 -9.28 -5.44
N ILE A 318 12.54 -8.77 -4.41
CA ILE A 318 13.10 -9.60 -3.33
C ILE A 318 12.02 -10.32 -2.52
N ASN A 319 10.79 -9.83 -2.54
CA ASN A 319 9.66 -10.44 -1.84
C ASN A 319 9.09 -11.68 -2.55
N PHE A 320 9.53 -11.96 -3.78
CA PHE A 320 9.06 -13.11 -4.54
C PHE A 320 9.96 -14.34 -4.31
N SER A 321 9.32 -15.48 -4.05
CA SER A 321 10.00 -16.72 -3.69
C SER A 321 10.95 -17.24 -4.79
N ASN A 322 10.67 -16.94 -6.05
CA ASN A 322 11.51 -17.33 -7.17
C ASN A 322 12.78 -16.46 -7.34
N ILE A 323 12.86 -15.33 -6.65
CA ILE A 323 14.08 -14.53 -6.45
C ILE A 323 14.79 -14.99 -5.17
N GLN A 324 14.04 -15.12 -4.06
CA GLN A 324 14.60 -15.51 -2.76
C GLN A 324 15.27 -16.89 -2.78
N ASN A 325 14.70 -17.84 -3.53
CA ASN A 325 15.17 -19.23 -3.60
C ASN A 325 16.18 -19.47 -4.75
N ASP A 326 16.50 -18.44 -5.54
CA ASP A 326 17.50 -18.52 -6.61
C ASP A 326 18.55 -17.42 -6.45
N PRO A 327 19.64 -17.68 -5.71
CA PRO A 327 20.69 -16.70 -5.49
C PRO A 327 21.42 -16.26 -6.77
N ALA A 328 21.43 -17.09 -7.82
CA ALA A 328 22.04 -16.71 -9.10
C ALA A 328 21.16 -15.67 -9.81
N ARG A 329 19.86 -15.92 -9.87
CA ARG A 329 18.87 -14.99 -10.42
C ARG A 329 18.83 -13.69 -9.61
N CYS A 330 18.83 -13.77 -8.29
CA CYS A 330 18.87 -12.58 -7.43
C CYS A 330 20.10 -11.71 -7.77
N ARG A 331 21.28 -12.27 -7.86
CA ARG A 331 22.50 -11.52 -8.21
C ARG A 331 22.51 -10.97 -9.63
N ALA A 332 21.80 -11.59 -10.54
CA ALA A 332 21.70 -11.09 -11.92
C ALA A 332 20.81 -9.86 -12.03
N HIS A 333 19.81 -9.74 -11.18
CA HIS A 333 18.75 -8.75 -11.32
C HIS A 333 18.69 -7.68 -10.21
N LEU A 334 19.16 -7.97 -9.00
CA LEU A 334 19.22 -7.01 -7.90
C LEU A 334 20.67 -6.57 -7.72
N VAL A 335 20.99 -5.37 -8.16
CA VAL A 335 22.35 -4.87 -8.25
C VAL A 335 22.48 -3.48 -7.61
N ASP A 336 23.70 -3.09 -7.30
CA ASP A 336 24.00 -1.75 -6.78
C ASP A 336 23.74 -0.67 -7.85
N LEU A 337 23.27 0.52 -7.42
CA LEU A 337 22.97 1.64 -8.30
C LEU A 337 24.18 2.06 -9.17
N SER A 338 25.40 1.80 -8.75
CA SER A 338 26.59 2.09 -9.56
C SER A 338 26.63 1.30 -10.89
N GLU A 339 25.94 0.14 -10.97
CA GLU A 339 25.79 -0.63 -12.21
C GLU A 339 24.92 0.11 -13.25
N TRP A 340 23.97 0.93 -12.80
CA TRP A 340 23.09 1.73 -13.65
C TRP A 340 23.88 2.59 -14.63
N PHE A 341 24.88 3.29 -14.13
CA PHE A 341 25.70 4.20 -14.95
C PHE A 341 26.52 3.44 -15.99
N ARG A 342 26.98 2.22 -15.68
CA ARG A 342 27.68 1.33 -16.62
C ARG A 342 26.75 0.75 -17.69
N ASP A 343 25.55 0.34 -17.29
CA ASP A 343 24.56 -0.22 -18.20
C ASP A 343 24.01 0.84 -19.19
N LEU A 344 24.04 2.12 -18.84
CA LEU A 344 23.66 3.23 -19.72
C LEU A 344 24.69 3.59 -20.79
N GLU A 345 25.94 3.12 -20.68
CA GLU A 345 27.00 3.43 -21.65
C GLU A 345 26.64 2.99 -23.08
N ARG A 346 25.86 1.91 -23.19
CA ARG A 346 25.43 1.37 -24.47
C ARG A 346 23.98 0.89 -24.38
N SER A 347 23.20 1.15 -25.42
CA SER A 347 21.81 0.67 -25.49
C SER A 347 21.69 -0.86 -25.41
N ALA A 348 22.71 -1.61 -25.84
CA ALA A 348 22.74 -3.05 -25.77
C ALA A 348 22.93 -3.61 -24.33
N THR A 349 23.43 -2.81 -23.41
CA THR A 349 23.57 -3.17 -21.99
C THR A 349 22.45 -2.60 -21.14
N THR A 350 21.71 -1.62 -21.65
CA THR A 350 20.54 -1.06 -20.97
C THR A 350 19.39 -2.08 -20.97
N PRO A 351 18.87 -2.49 -19.80
CA PRO A 351 17.81 -3.50 -19.75
C PRO A 351 16.49 -2.98 -20.32
N ALA A 352 15.61 -3.90 -20.72
CA ALA A 352 14.27 -3.58 -21.18
C ALA A 352 13.41 -2.95 -20.09
N PHE A 353 13.64 -3.34 -18.84
CA PHE A 353 12.99 -2.74 -17.68
C PHE A 353 14.02 -2.49 -16.58
N ALA A 354 14.01 -1.30 -16.03
CA ALA A 354 14.80 -0.93 -14.86
C ALA A 354 13.89 -0.37 -13.76
N TRP A 355 14.00 -0.95 -12.58
CA TRP A 355 13.50 -0.38 -11.35
C TRP A 355 14.69 0.27 -10.63
N LEU A 356 14.61 1.56 -10.32
CA LEU A 356 15.64 2.26 -9.58
C LEU A 356 15.10 2.66 -8.22
N ALA A 357 15.82 2.31 -7.15
CA ALA A 357 15.51 2.66 -5.78
C ALA A 357 16.63 3.51 -5.18
N ALA A 358 16.28 4.65 -4.63
CA ALA A 358 17.15 5.44 -3.76
C ALA A 358 17.25 4.76 -2.38
N ASP A 359 18.17 5.21 -1.54
CA ASP A 359 18.16 4.83 -0.12
C ASP A 359 17.08 5.61 0.64
N ASP A 360 16.71 5.20 1.87
CA ASP A 360 15.63 5.79 2.68
C ASP A 360 15.83 7.30 2.95
N TYR A 361 17.04 7.81 2.80
CA TYR A 361 17.29 9.24 2.95
C TYR A 361 17.00 10.00 1.67
N ASP A 362 17.46 9.47 0.53
CA ASP A 362 17.36 10.12 -0.77
C ASP A 362 15.97 9.92 -1.41
N ASP A 363 15.22 8.87 -1.04
CA ASP A 363 13.84 8.66 -1.48
C ASP A 363 12.82 9.54 -0.74
N GLY A 364 13.17 10.07 0.44
CA GLY A 364 12.33 10.99 1.23
C GLY A 364 11.85 10.44 2.55
N GLU A 365 11.90 9.13 2.81
CA GLU A 365 11.31 8.52 4.00
C GLU A 365 11.89 9.07 5.30
N ILE A 366 13.20 9.08 5.45
CA ILE A 366 13.85 9.57 6.68
C ILE A 366 14.35 11.01 6.57
N SER A 367 14.39 11.59 5.38
CA SER A 367 14.80 12.99 5.19
C SER A 367 13.73 14.00 5.55
N GLY A 368 12.47 13.54 5.74
CA GLY A 368 11.38 14.37 6.29
C GLY A 368 10.07 14.36 5.53
N ASN A 369 9.72 13.27 4.82
CA ASN A 369 8.39 12.97 4.29
C ASN A 369 7.69 14.17 3.61
N GLY A 370 8.13 14.58 2.43
CA GLY A 370 7.56 15.70 1.69
C GLY A 370 7.85 17.10 2.27
N SER A 371 8.71 17.20 3.29
CA SER A 371 9.19 18.51 3.78
C SER A 371 10.05 19.21 2.71
N PRO A 372 10.24 20.54 2.79
CA PRO A 372 11.15 21.27 1.91
C PRO A 372 12.59 20.72 1.89
N LYS A 373 13.04 20.09 2.97
CA LYS A 373 14.34 19.41 3.02
C LYS A 373 14.28 18.12 2.20
N SER A 374 13.30 17.28 2.45
CA SER A 374 13.10 16.01 1.75
C SER A 374 12.95 16.23 0.24
N LEU A 375 12.15 17.22 -0.18
CA LEU A 375 11.99 17.56 -1.59
C LEU A 375 13.31 17.92 -2.27
N ARG A 376 14.18 18.70 -1.61
CA ARG A 376 15.49 19.04 -2.15
C ARG A 376 16.43 17.83 -2.25
N VAL A 377 16.35 16.92 -1.32
CA VAL A 377 17.13 15.67 -1.33
C VAL A 377 16.70 14.81 -2.51
N GLN A 378 15.41 14.50 -2.61
CA GLN A 378 14.82 13.74 -3.71
C GLN A 378 15.14 14.38 -5.07
N ASP A 379 14.98 15.71 -5.20
CA ASP A 379 15.20 16.45 -6.43
C ASP A 379 16.66 16.38 -6.91
N ALA A 380 17.61 16.47 -5.97
CA ALA A 380 19.03 16.36 -6.26
C ALA A 380 19.43 14.95 -6.71
N TRP A 381 18.95 13.93 -5.99
CA TRP A 381 19.20 12.54 -6.33
C TRP A 381 18.61 12.18 -7.70
N LEU A 382 17.36 12.57 -7.94
CA LEU A 382 16.70 12.37 -9.25
C LEU A 382 17.48 13.02 -10.39
N LYS A 383 17.97 14.23 -10.18
CA LYS A 383 18.79 14.91 -11.21
C LYS A 383 20.08 14.14 -11.51
N GLN A 384 20.79 13.71 -10.49
CA GLN A 384 22.03 12.95 -10.63
C GLN A 384 21.79 11.61 -11.36
N THR A 385 20.71 10.94 -11.07
CA THR A 385 20.37 9.60 -11.59
C THR A 385 19.80 9.66 -13.01
N LEU A 386 19.03 10.71 -13.35
CA LEU A 386 18.30 10.81 -14.61
C LEU A 386 19.03 11.61 -15.71
N ASP A 387 19.91 12.57 -15.37
CA ASP A 387 20.66 13.29 -16.40
C ASP A 387 21.51 12.32 -17.29
N PRO A 388 22.18 11.28 -16.74
CA PRO A 388 22.83 10.24 -17.54
C PRO A 388 21.86 9.44 -18.41
N LEU A 389 20.67 9.09 -17.90
CA LEU A 389 19.66 8.42 -18.70
C LEU A 389 19.27 9.24 -19.93
N PHE A 390 18.95 10.51 -19.75
CA PHE A 390 18.51 11.38 -20.83
C PHE A 390 19.63 11.69 -21.84
N ALA A 391 20.89 11.50 -21.44
CA ALA A 391 22.07 11.60 -22.32
C ALA A 391 22.43 10.28 -23.02
N SER A 392 21.88 9.14 -22.58
CA SER A 392 22.23 7.81 -23.08
C SER A 392 21.77 7.56 -24.53
N SER A 393 22.37 6.56 -25.19
CA SER A 393 21.94 6.09 -26.52
C SER A 393 20.54 5.42 -26.43
N ALA A 394 20.26 4.70 -25.35
CA ALA A 394 18.95 4.09 -25.09
C ALA A 394 17.84 5.14 -25.11
N TRP A 395 18.09 6.35 -24.58
CA TRP A 395 17.09 7.42 -24.59
C TRP A 395 17.03 8.17 -25.94
N ARG A 396 18.19 8.50 -26.52
CA ARG A 396 18.23 9.34 -27.72
C ARG A 396 17.92 8.61 -29.02
N GLU A 397 18.28 7.32 -29.09
CA GLU A 397 18.20 6.55 -30.32
C GLU A 397 17.08 5.53 -30.33
N GLN A 398 16.64 5.07 -29.15
CA GLN A 398 15.58 4.08 -28.97
C GLN A 398 14.33 4.68 -28.31
N LYS A 399 13.23 3.94 -28.33
CA LYS A 399 12.01 4.36 -27.64
C LYS A 399 12.09 3.99 -26.17
N SER A 400 12.19 4.97 -25.33
CA SER A 400 12.31 4.84 -23.87
C SER A 400 11.18 5.56 -23.16
N LEU A 401 10.64 4.94 -22.14
CA LEU A 401 9.62 5.46 -21.24
C LEU A 401 10.19 5.58 -19.83
N PHE A 402 10.02 6.72 -19.20
CA PHE A 402 10.35 6.92 -17.79
C PHE A 402 9.07 7.26 -17.01
N ILE A 403 8.89 6.62 -15.86
CA ILE A 403 7.80 6.84 -14.92
C ILE A 403 8.41 7.16 -13.56
N LEU A 404 8.08 8.32 -13.02
CA LEU A 404 8.37 8.72 -11.64
C LEU A 404 7.08 8.72 -10.87
N THR A 405 7.02 8.02 -9.75
CA THR A 405 5.87 7.98 -8.85
C THR A 405 6.32 7.93 -7.40
N TRP A 406 5.39 8.04 -6.49
CA TRP A 406 5.57 7.85 -5.05
C TRP A 406 4.77 6.63 -4.61
N ASP A 407 5.19 5.98 -3.56
CA ASP A 407 4.51 4.81 -3.01
C ASP A 407 3.16 5.18 -2.39
N GLU A 408 3.18 6.18 -1.51
CA GLU A 408 2.01 6.69 -0.80
C GLU A 408 2.17 8.18 -0.45
N SER A 409 1.08 8.81 -0.03
CA SER A 409 1.12 10.16 0.48
C SER A 409 1.63 10.20 1.93
N ASN A 410 2.27 11.30 2.32
CA ASN A 410 2.66 11.54 3.71
C ASN A 410 1.43 11.64 4.65
N THR A 411 0.28 12.04 4.12
CA THR A 411 -0.96 12.18 4.87
C THR A 411 -1.97 11.11 4.50
N VAL A 412 -2.52 10.44 5.49
CA VAL A 412 -3.47 9.32 5.34
C VAL A 412 -4.80 9.72 4.67
N ALA A 413 -5.05 11.02 4.43
CA ALA A 413 -6.39 11.50 4.15
C ALA A 413 -6.92 11.09 2.77
N ASN A 414 -6.10 11.13 1.72
CA ASN A 414 -6.57 10.88 0.35
C ASN A 414 -5.63 10.01 -0.48
N ASN A 415 -4.46 9.68 0.01
CA ASN A 415 -3.40 8.93 -0.68
C ASN A 415 -3.11 9.46 -2.11
N HIS A 416 -3.17 10.80 -2.26
CA HIS A 416 -3.00 11.51 -3.52
C HIS A 416 -1.54 11.89 -3.72
N ILE A 417 -0.92 11.26 -4.69
CA ILE A 417 0.51 11.41 -5.02
C ILE A 417 0.70 11.95 -6.42
N ALA A 418 1.88 12.46 -6.71
CA ALA A 418 2.27 12.84 -8.05
C ALA A 418 2.71 11.60 -8.85
N THR A 419 2.46 11.58 -10.15
CA THR A 419 3.10 10.64 -11.08
C THR A 419 3.41 11.39 -12.36
N ILE A 420 4.67 11.27 -12.80
CA ILE A 420 5.21 11.98 -13.96
C ILE A 420 5.66 10.95 -14.99
N VAL A 421 5.23 11.12 -16.22
CA VAL A 421 5.55 10.23 -17.34
C VAL A 421 6.33 11.01 -18.39
N VAL A 422 7.52 10.54 -18.74
CA VAL A 422 8.37 11.17 -19.77
C VAL A 422 8.73 10.13 -20.82
N GLY A 423 8.63 10.49 -22.09
CA GLY A 423 8.99 9.60 -23.19
C GLY A 423 10.04 10.18 -24.11
N SER A 424 10.94 9.33 -24.57
CA SER A 424 11.90 9.70 -25.61
C SER A 424 11.19 9.93 -26.95
N ARG A 425 11.81 10.68 -27.84
CA ARG A 425 11.38 10.83 -29.25
C ARG A 425 9.94 11.33 -29.43
N GLY A 426 9.41 12.09 -28.47
CA GLY A 426 8.06 12.66 -28.56
C GLY A 426 6.92 11.65 -28.38
N THR A 427 7.19 10.47 -27.78
CA THR A 427 6.17 9.44 -27.54
C THR A 427 5.18 9.79 -26.45
N VAL A 428 5.55 10.67 -25.53
CA VAL A 428 4.71 11.20 -24.45
C VAL A 428 4.41 12.68 -24.70
N LYS A 429 3.23 13.14 -24.39
CA LYS A 429 2.82 14.54 -24.54
C LYS A 429 3.58 15.41 -23.53
N ALA A 430 4.28 16.41 -24.04
CA ALA A 430 4.96 17.40 -23.21
C ALA A 430 3.98 18.44 -22.67
N GLY A 431 4.13 18.84 -21.40
CA GLY A 431 3.30 19.84 -20.74
C GLY A 431 1.81 19.47 -20.61
N PHE A 432 1.48 18.18 -20.74
CA PHE A 432 0.11 17.72 -20.60
C PHE A 432 -0.18 17.33 -19.15
N VAL A 433 -1.38 17.71 -18.67
CA VAL A 433 -1.88 17.32 -17.34
C VAL A 433 -3.09 16.42 -17.54
N SER A 434 -2.97 15.16 -17.11
CA SER A 434 -4.10 14.23 -17.10
C SER A 434 -4.84 14.32 -15.77
N HIS A 435 -6.15 14.52 -15.85
CA HIS A 435 -7.06 14.47 -14.70
C HIS A 435 -7.81 13.14 -14.58
N ARG A 436 -7.46 12.15 -15.40
CA ARG A 436 -8.02 10.80 -15.27
C ARG A 436 -7.49 10.15 -14.00
N ARG A 437 -8.36 9.38 -13.34
CA ARG A 437 -7.96 8.61 -12.18
C ARG A 437 -7.08 7.44 -12.59
N TYR A 438 -5.93 7.35 -11.95
CA TYR A 438 -4.96 6.28 -12.06
C TYR A 438 -4.49 5.83 -10.68
N ASP A 439 -3.86 4.67 -10.63
CA ASP A 439 -3.25 4.07 -9.45
C ASP A 439 -2.06 3.17 -9.84
N HIS A 440 -1.48 2.46 -8.87
CA HIS A 440 -0.32 1.61 -9.12
C HIS A 440 -0.64 0.42 -10.05
N TYR A 441 -1.86 -0.09 -10.08
CA TYR A 441 -2.26 -1.08 -11.09
C TYR A 441 -2.28 -0.48 -12.50
N SER A 442 -2.59 0.80 -12.61
CA SER A 442 -2.52 1.54 -13.88
C SER A 442 -1.08 1.68 -14.37
N ALA A 443 -0.12 1.88 -13.44
CA ALA A 443 1.32 1.88 -13.77
C ALA A 443 1.77 0.50 -14.25
N ALA A 444 1.44 -0.58 -13.51
CA ALA A 444 1.73 -1.95 -13.91
C ALA A 444 1.18 -2.25 -15.32
N ARG A 445 -0.10 -1.91 -15.56
CA ARG A 445 -0.75 -2.09 -16.87
C ARG A 445 -0.07 -1.32 -17.99
N THR A 446 0.41 -0.12 -17.69
CA THR A 446 1.13 0.71 -18.67
C THR A 446 2.50 0.11 -19.02
N ILE A 447 3.24 -0.36 -18.02
CA ILE A 447 4.55 -1.03 -18.20
C ILE A 447 4.38 -2.31 -19.03
N GLU A 448 3.40 -3.13 -18.68
CA GLU A 448 3.07 -4.36 -19.43
C GLU A 448 2.79 -4.07 -20.90
N ALA A 449 1.92 -3.10 -21.17
CA ALA A 449 1.55 -2.72 -22.53
C ALA A 449 2.74 -2.13 -23.29
N ALA A 450 3.54 -1.27 -22.65
CA ALA A 450 4.75 -0.66 -23.22
C ALA A 450 5.76 -1.72 -23.66
N LEU A 451 5.91 -2.80 -22.91
CA LEU A 451 6.85 -3.89 -23.19
C LEU A 451 6.21 -5.06 -23.97
N GLY A 452 4.92 -5.00 -24.31
CA GLY A 452 4.18 -6.07 -25.03
C GLY A 452 3.97 -7.31 -24.19
N LEU A 453 3.83 -7.17 -22.87
CA LEU A 453 3.63 -8.26 -21.93
C LEU A 453 2.13 -8.53 -21.69
N PRO A 454 1.75 -9.75 -21.32
CA PRO A 454 0.42 -10.02 -20.79
C PRO A 454 0.28 -9.44 -19.37
N SER A 455 -0.95 -9.23 -18.92
CA SER A 455 -1.19 -8.83 -17.53
C SER A 455 -0.83 -9.94 -16.54
N MET A 456 -0.35 -9.54 -15.36
CA MET A 456 0.00 -10.43 -14.26
C MET A 456 -1.23 -10.98 -13.56
N THR A 457 -2.22 -10.12 -13.31
CA THR A 457 -3.44 -10.41 -12.55
C THR A 457 -4.68 -9.80 -13.21
N SER A 458 -5.84 -9.92 -12.54
CA SER A 458 -7.04 -9.18 -12.94
C SER A 458 -7.02 -7.72 -12.50
N ASN A 459 -6.24 -7.35 -11.49
CA ASN A 459 -6.21 -5.97 -11.00
C ASN A 459 -5.60 -5.05 -12.06
N ASP A 460 -4.40 -5.39 -12.56
CA ASP A 460 -3.72 -4.68 -13.64
C ASP A 460 -4.44 -4.83 -14.98
N ALA A 461 -4.96 -6.02 -15.31
CA ALA A 461 -5.69 -6.25 -16.56
C ALA A 461 -6.88 -5.30 -16.76
N TYR A 462 -7.59 -4.97 -15.69
CA TYR A 462 -8.74 -4.08 -15.72
C TYR A 462 -8.45 -2.63 -15.31
N ALA A 463 -7.23 -2.34 -14.88
CA ALA A 463 -6.80 -0.97 -14.62
C ALA A 463 -6.70 -0.17 -15.92
N PRO A 464 -7.03 1.12 -15.93
CA PRO A 464 -6.80 1.97 -17.09
C PRO A 464 -5.29 2.21 -17.25
N ALA A 465 -4.73 1.87 -18.42
CA ALA A 465 -3.37 2.31 -18.75
C ALA A 465 -3.32 3.83 -18.96
N PHE A 466 -2.15 4.43 -18.94
CA PHE A 466 -1.96 5.89 -19.10
C PHE A 466 -2.20 6.37 -20.54
N ASN A 467 -3.26 5.88 -21.19
CA ASN A 467 -3.54 6.06 -22.60
C ASN A 467 -3.52 7.51 -23.07
N ASP A 468 -3.97 8.44 -22.22
CA ASP A 468 -4.03 9.85 -22.57
C ASP A 468 -2.70 10.60 -22.44
N ALA A 469 -1.69 9.97 -21.79
CA ALA A 469 -0.35 10.53 -21.68
C ALA A 469 0.46 10.47 -23.00
N PHE A 470 0.13 9.54 -23.88
CA PHE A 470 0.91 9.28 -25.08
C PHE A 470 0.48 10.17 -26.24
N ALA A 471 1.47 10.59 -27.06
CA ALA A 471 1.20 11.24 -28.31
C ALA A 471 0.56 10.26 -29.29
N ARG A 472 -0.50 10.67 -29.98
CA ARG A 472 -1.05 9.90 -31.09
C ARG A 472 -0.16 10.11 -32.30
N ASN A 473 0.36 9.02 -32.86
CA ASN A 473 1.05 9.03 -34.15
C ASN A 473 0.06 9.32 -35.27
#